data_de38bb6b4ea79f76aed1794d68a813fb
#
_entry.id   de38bb6b4ea79f76aed1794d68a813fb
#
_cell.length_a   1.000
_cell.length_b   1.000
_cell.length_c   1.000
_cell.angle_alpha   90.00
_cell.angle_beta   90.00
_cell.angle_gamma   90.00
#
_symmetry.space_group_name_H-M   'P 1'
#
loop_
_entity.id
_entity.type
_entity.pdbx_description
1 polymer ?
#
loop_
_entity_poly.entity_id
_entity_poly.type
_entity_poly.pdbx_seq_one_letter_code
_entity_poly.pdbx_strand_id
1 'polypeptide(L)'
;MKNLIIFIPSIENAGVEKNLFIICNFLIKKIDKIYLVTANNNFNKKLDKKIHVVCPKNKFWNNKSRLLKTIYCFFLIINNFKKKDFVLLSFQANLVASIIAKIHEYKLLLRLNTSPSKYINNDFQKFFFKIIYESADQIIVNSKKFKSLLKKKIKHQF
;
A
#
# COMPACT_ATOMS: atom_id res chain seq x y z
N MET A 1 -1.30 -2.70 -20.97
CA MET A 1 -0.52 -2.64 -19.71
C MET A 1 -1.42 -2.92 -18.51
N LYS A 2 -0.92 -3.42 -17.39
CA LYS A 2 -1.78 -3.83 -16.27
C LYS A 2 -2.30 -2.62 -15.50
N ASN A 3 -3.54 -2.70 -15.03
CA ASN A 3 -4.14 -1.70 -14.16
C ASN A 3 -3.44 -1.71 -12.78
N LEU A 4 -3.19 -0.52 -12.20
CA LEU A 4 -2.53 -0.37 -10.91
C LEU A 4 -3.50 0.13 -9.85
N ILE A 5 -3.62 -0.59 -8.74
CA ILE A 5 -4.27 -0.12 -7.52
C ILE A 5 -3.17 0.35 -6.56
N ILE A 6 -3.25 1.58 -6.09
CA ILE A 6 -2.37 2.12 -5.05
C ILE A 6 -3.17 2.21 -3.75
N PHE A 7 -2.71 1.50 -2.73
CA PHE A 7 -3.39 1.36 -1.45
C PHE A 7 -2.72 2.19 -0.36
N ILE A 8 -3.42 3.22 0.11
CA ILE A 8 -3.01 4.08 1.21
C ILE A 8 -4.23 4.52 2.03
N PRO A 9 -4.64 3.77 3.06
CA PRO A 9 -5.87 4.04 3.81
C PRO A 9 -5.95 5.43 4.43
N SER A 10 -4.83 5.99 4.88
CA SER A 10 -4.78 7.29 5.53
C SER A 10 -3.74 8.22 4.92
N ILE A 11 -4.15 9.46 4.61
CA ILE A 11 -3.29 10.54 4.09
C ILE A 11 -3.25 11.65 5.14
N GLU A 12 -2.09 11.80 5.79
CA GLU A 12 -1.91 12.68 6.97
C GLU A 12 -0.88 13.81 6.73
N ASN A 13 -0.56 14.11 5.47
CA ASN A 13 0.41 15.15 5.06
C ASN A 13 1.85 14.94 5.58
N ALA A 14 2.28 13.71 5.83
CA ALA A 14 3.63 13.35 6.21
C ALA A 14 4.53 13.04 4.98
N GLY A 15 5.78 12.61 5.21
CA GLY A 15 6.75 12.34 4.13
C GLY A 15 6.37 11.18 3.18
N VAL A 16 5.57 10.23 3.66
CA VAL A 16 5.08 9.10 2.84
C VAL A 16 4.16 9.60 1.74
N GLU A 17 3.28 10.54 2.05
CA GLU A 17 2.29 11.10 1.13
C GLU A 17 2.92 12.00 0.08
N LYS A 18 3.98 12.77 0.41
CA LYS A 18 4.74 13.52 -0.59
C LYS A 18 5.29 12.58 -1.66
N ASN A 19 5.89 11.48 -1.24
CA ASN A 19 6.38 10.44 -2.15
C ASN A 19 5.26 9.75 -2.94
N LEU A 20 4.10 9.54 -2.33
CA LEU A 20 2.92 8.98 -2.99
C LEU A 20 2.54 9.84 -4.21
N PHE A 21 2.36 11.15 -4.01
CA PHE A 21 1.94 12.06 -5.10
C PHE A 21 2.96 12.10 -6.23
N ILE A 22 4.27 12.15 -5.91
CA ILE A 22 5.34 12.10 -6.91
C ILE A 22 5.27 10.80 -7.71
N ILE A 23 5.14 9.66 -7.03
CA ILE A 23 5.10 8.34 -7.67
C ILE A 23 3.83 8.19 -8.51
N CYS A 24 2.67 8.58 -8.00
CA CYS A 24 1.41 8.53 -8.75
C CYS A 24 1.48 9.35 -10.04
N ASN A 25 1.94 10.60 -9.95
CA ASN A 25 2.04 11.51 -11.09
C ASN A 25 3.12 11.09 -12.10
N PHE A 26 4.14 10.36 -11.67
CA PHE A 26 5.12 9.76 -12.56
C PHE A 26 4.56 8.52 -13.26
N LEU A 27 3.91 7.62 -12.51
CA LEU A 27 3.42 6.35 -13.03
C LEU A 27 2.25 6.52 -14.00
N ILE A 28 1.38 7.53 -13.84
CA ILE A 28 0.25 7.76 -14.74
C ILE A 28 0.68 8.09 -16.18
N LYS A 29 1.94 8.50 -16.36
CA LYS A 29 2.54 8.72 -17.69
C LYS A 29 2.95 7.42 -18.39
N LYS A 30 2.99 6.30 -17.66
CA LYS A 30 3.49 4.99 -18.12
C LYS A 30 2.49 3.85 -17.97
N ILE A 31 1.43 4.05 -17.20
CA ILE A 31 0.41 3.04 -16.89
C ILE A 31 -0.96 3.59 -17.31
N ASP A 32 -1.75 2.79 -17.99
CA ASP A 32 -3.01 3.26 -18.59
C ASP A 32 -4.05 3.69 -17.56
N LYS A 33 -4.17 2.93 -16.47
CA LYS A 33 -5.14 3.22 -15.41
C LYS A 33 -4.53 3.06 -14.03
N ILE A 34 -4.63 4.10 -13.22
CA ILE A 34 -4.23 4.09 -11.81
C ILE A 34 -5.44 4.41 -10.95
N TYR A 35 -5.68 3.56 -9.96
CA TYR A 35 -6.71 3.72 -8.95
C TYR A 35 -6.05 3.96 -7.60
N LEU A 36 -6.21 5.14 -7.03
CA LEU A 36 -5.77 5.46 -5.68
C LEU A 36 -6.89 5.19 -4.69
N VAL A 37 -6.74 4.18 -3.83
CA VAL A 37 -7.72 3.82 -2.81
C VAL A 37 -7.30 4.36 -1.45
N THR A 38 -8.16 5.23 -0.88
CA THR A 38 -7.93 5.88 0.41
C THR A 38 -9.24 6.22 1.10
N ALA A 39 -9.23 6.39 2.42
CA ALA A 39 -10.39 6.87 3.18
C ALA A 39 -10.40 8.41 3.35
N ASN A 40 -9.41 9.12 2.85
CA ASN A 40 -9.37 10.58 2.86
C ASN A 40 -9.83 11.17 1.52
N ASN A 41 -10.46 12.35 1.54
CA ASN A 41 -10.96 13.02 0.34
C ASN A 41 -10.51 14.49 0.15
N ASN A 42 -9.56 14.97 0.95
CA ASN A 42 -9.16 16.39 1.01
C ASN A 42 -7.78 16.71 0.40
N PHE A 43 -7.28 15.90 -0.55
CA PHE A 43 -5.92 16.04 -1.13
C PHE A 43 -5.90 16.18 -2.67
N ASN A 44 -7.04 16.25 -3.33
CA ASN A 44 -7.20 16.14 -4.80
C ASN A 44 -6.35 17.12 -5.64
N LYS A 45 -5.93 18.27 -5.06
CA LYS A 45 -5.12 19.28 -5.78
C LYS A 45 -3.67 18.82 -6.12
N LYS A 46 -3.20 17.71 -5.57
CA LYS A 46 -1.81 17.24 -5.72
C LYS A 46 -1.65 16.10 -6.71
N LEU A 47 -2.75 15.58 -7.25
CA LEU A 47 -2.77 14.43 -8.16
C LEU A 47 -3.14 14.85 -9.58
N ASP A 48 -2.55 14.16 -10.56
CA ASP A 48 -2.97 14.26 -11.96
C ASP A 48 -4.43 13.85 -12.12
N LYS A 49 -5.18 14.58 -12.94
CA LYS A 49 -6.62 14.37 -13.18
C LYS A 49 -6.96 13.00 -13.79
N LYS A 50 -5.98 12.33 -14.40
CA LYS A 50 -6.13 10.98 -14.98
C LYS A 50 -6.11 9.87 -13.92
N ILE A 51 -5.73 10.17 -12.67
CA ILE A 51 -5.73 9.21 -11.58
C ILE A 51 -7.14 9.08 -11.00
N HIS A 52 -7.68 7.87 -11.03
CA HIS A 52 -9.00 7.58 -10.47
C HIS A 52 -8.90 7.44 -8.94
N VAL A 53 -9.40 8.42 -8.22
CA VAL A 53 -9.42 8.36 -6.74
C VAL A 53 -10.68 7.65 -6.27
N VAL A 54 -10.50 6.56 -5.55
CA VAL A 54 -11.57 5.78 -4.92
C VAL A 54 -11.56 6.07 -3.42
N CYS A 55 -12.46 6.94 -3.01
CA CYS A 55 -12.57 7.41 -1.63
C CYS A 55 -14.04 7.66 -1.25
N PRO A 56 -14.36 7.78 0.06
CA PRO A 56 -15.72 8.14 0.50
C PRO A 56 -16.10 9.55 0.03
N LYS A 57 -17.37 9.73 -0.34
CA LYS A 57 -17.90 11.04 -0.76
C LYS A 57 -17.98 12.04 0.40
N ASN A 58 -18.26 11.59 1.61
CA ASN A 58 -18.39 12.43 2.79
C ASN A 58 -17.05 12.60 3.53
N LYS A 59 -16.92 13.69 4.29
CA LYS A 59 -15.73 14.01 5.09
C LYS A 59 -15.63 13.24 6.44
N PHE A 60 -16.66 12.48 6.78
CA PHE A 60 -16.75 11.73 8.04
C PHE A 60 -15.51 10.85 8.29
N TRP A 61 -15.01 10.20 7.23
CA TRP A 61 -13.87 9.30 7.31
C TRP A 61 -12.52 10.01 7.54
N ASN A 62 -12.41 11.31 7.23
CA ASN A 62 -11.16 12.05 7.41
C ASN A 62 -10.66 12.03 8.86
N ASN A 63 -11.60 12.06 9.83
CA ASN A 63 -11.31 12.12 11.26
C ASN A 63 -11.32 10.75 11.97
N LYS A 64 -11.52 9.65 11.23
CA LYS A 64 -11.50 8.31 11.82
C LYS A 64 -10.08 7.81 12.05
N SER A 65 -9.94 6.84 12.99
CA SER A 65 -8.67 6.19 13.26
C SER A 65 -8.12 5.49 12.02
N ARG A 66 -6.80 5.34 11.95
CA ARG A 66 -6.14 4.64 10.84
C ARG A 66 -6.64 3.21 10.65
N LEU A 67 -6.98 2.52 11.75
CA LEU A 67 -7.54 1.17 11.69
C LEU A 67 -8.88 1.14 10.96
N LEU A 68 -9.83 2.01 11.35
CA LEU A 68 -11.13 2.11 10.70
C LEU A 68 -11.02 2.48 9.22
N LYS A 69 -10.13 3.42 8.88
CA LYS A 69 -9.82 3.76 7.49
C LYS A 69 -9.31 2.56 6.70
N THR A 70 -8.45 1.74 7.32
CA THR A 70 -7.91 0.53 6.69
C THR A 70 -8.99 -0.50 6.42
N ILE A 71 -9.89 -0.74 7.38
CA ILE A 71 -11.03 -1.66 7.23
C ILE A 71 -11.96 -1.16 6.13
N TYR A 72 -12.28 0.13 6.11
CA TYR A 72 -13.12 0.71 5.06
C TYR A 72 -12.49 0.54 3.66
N CYS A 73 -11.21 0.85 3.51
CA CYS A 73 -10.51 0.69 2.23
C CYS A 73 -10.37 -0.78 1.81
N PHE A 74 -10.29 -1.73 2.75
CA PHE A 74 -10.35 -3.16 2.47
C PHE A 74 -11.66 -3.49 1.75
N PHE A 75 -12.81 -3.10 2.30
CA PHE A 75 -14.10 -3.34 1.67
C PHE A 75 -14.27 -2.58 0.34
N LEU A 76 -13.72 -1.37 0.22
CA LEU A 76 -13.71 -0.65 -1.06
C LEU A 76 -13.01 -1.46 -2.15
N ILE A 77 -11.86 -2.07 -1.86
CA ILE A 77 -11.14 -2.86 -2.87
C ILE A 77 -11.92 -4.14 -3.19
N ILE A 78 -12.36 -4.89 -2.19
CA ILE A 78 -13.10 -6.14 -2.38
C ILE A 78 -14.36 -5.94 -3.24
N ASN A 79 -15.06 -4.84 -3.04
CA ASN A 79 -16.32 -4.60 -3.76
C ASN A 79 -16.12 -4.02 -5.17
N ASN A 80 -15.08 -3.23 -5.40
CA ASN A 80 -14.93 -2.51 -6.66
C ASN A 80 -13.96 -3.15 -7.65
N PHE A 81 -13.05 -4.02 -7.22
CA PHE A 81 -11.98 -4.57 -8.04
C PHE A 81 -11.99 -6.10 -8.03
N LYS A 82 -12.87 -6.70 -8.83
CA LYS A 82 -13.06 -8.18 -8.86
C LYS A 82 -12.20 -8.91 -9.90
N LYS A 83 -11.49 -8.19 -10.79
CA LYS A 83 -10.68 -8.80 -11.86
C LYS A 83 -9.27 -9.12 -11.37
N LYS A 84 -8.69 -10.24 -11.87
CA LYS A 84 -7.33 -10.69 -11.52
C LYS A 84 -6.20 -9.84 -12.14
N ASP A 85 -6.49 -8.97 -13.11
CA ASP A 85 -5.49 -8.22 -13.91
C ASP A 85 -4.95 -6.96 -13.25
N PHE A 86 -5.06 -6.85 -11.94
CA PHE A 86 -4.53 -5.72 -11.19
C PHE A 86 -3.17 -6.03 -10.55
N VAL A 87 -2.35 -5.00 -10.46
CA VAL A 87 -1.19 -4.94 -9.57
C VAL A 87 -1.57 -4.10 -8.37
N LEU A 88 -1.36 -4.59 -7.15
CA LEU A 88 -1.61 -3.86 -5.91
C LEU A 88 -0.30 -3.30 -5.36
N LEU A 89 -0.16 -1.98 -5.33
CA LEU A 89 0.97 -1.29 -4.70
C LEU A 89 0.55 -0.74 -3.33
N SER A 90 1.08 -1.30 -2.27
CA SER A 90 0.79 -0.86 -0.90
C SER A 90 1.81 0.15 -0.39
N PHE A 91 1.32 1.30 0.07
CA PHE A 91 2.10 2.34 0.76
C PHE A 91 1.97 2.26 2.28
N GLN A 92 0.87 1.70 2.78
CA GLN A 92 0.56 1.53 4.21
C GLN A 92 -0.30 0.28 4.40
N ALA A 93 -0.41 -0.20 5.66
CA ALA A 93 -1.23 -1.35 6.03
C ALA A 93 -0.89 -2.62 5.22
N ASN A 94 0.41 -2.93 5.10
CA ASN A 94 0.93 -4.00 4.26
C ASN A 94 0.31 -5.38 4.55
N LEU A 95 -0.02 -5.69 5.82
CA LEU A 95 -0.70 -6.94 6.18
C LEU A 95 -2.08 -7.05 5.49
N VAL A 96 -2.86 -5.98 5.53
CA VAL A 96 -4.17 -5.95 4.87
C VAL A 96 -4.03 -6.03 3.35
N ALA A 97 -3.04 -5.36 2.77
CA ALA A 97 -2.73 -5.47 1.35
C ALA A 97 -2.35 -6.89 0.95
N SER A 98 -1.61 -7.62 1.79
CA SER A 98 -1.26 -9.03 1.57
C SER A 98 -2.51 -9.93 1.56
N ILE A 99 -3.45 -9.69 2.47
CA ILE A 99 -4.72 -10.42 2.51
C ILE A 99 -5.54 -10.14 1.25
N ILE A 100 -5.67 -8.86 0.85
CA ILE A 100 -6.40 -8.47 -0.38
C ILE A 100 -5.78 -9.13 -1.61
N ALA A 101 -4.45 -9.08 -1.74
CA ALA A 101 -3.73 -9.65 -2.87
C ALA A 101 -3.94 -11.17 -2.97
N LYS A 102 -3.97 -11.86 -1.83
CA LYS A 102 -4.23 -13.31 -1.76
C LYS A 102 -5.68 -13.64 -2.15
N ILE A 103 -6.67 -12.88 -1.69
CA ILE A 103 -8.09 -13.11 -2.00
C ILE A 103 -8.37 -12.93 -3.50
N HIS A 104 -7.77 -11.91 -4.13
CA HIS A 104 -8.01 -11.56 -5.51
C HIS A 104 -6.94 -12.05 -6.49
N GLU A 105 -5.91 -12.75 -6.00
CA GLU A 105 -4.76 -13.21 -6.80
C GLU A 105 -4.03 -12.06 -7.52
N TYR A 106 -3.94 -10.89 -6.88
CA TYR A 106 -3.21 -9.75 -7.41
C TYR A 106 -1.70 -9.93 -7.26
N LYS A 107 -0.94 -9.42 -8.23
CA LYS A 107 0.49 -9.17 -8.00
C LYS A 107 0.65 -8.07 -6.95
N LEU A 108 1.43 -8.36 -5.91
CA LEU A 108 1.61 -7.48 -4.77
C LEU A 108 2.99 -6.83 -4.74
N LEU A 109 2.99 -5.50 -4.79
CA LEU A 109 4.17 -4.67 -4.57
C LEU A 109 4.04 -4.00 -3.20
N LEU A 110 4.95 -4.31 -2.28
CA LEU A 110 4.95 -3.72 -0.94
C LEU A 110 6.00 -2.62 -0.83
N ARG A 111 5.61 -1.46 -0.37
CA ARG A 111 6.53 -0.42 0.02
C ARG A 111 6.71 -0.39 1.52
N LEU A 112 7.96 -0.59 1.97
CA LEU A 112 8.31 -0.52 3.39
C LEU A 112 8.89 0.85 3.71
N ASN A 113 8.19 1.58 4.57
CA ASN A 113 8.57 2.93 4.98
C ASN A 113 9.45 2.94 6.23
N THR A 114 9.44 1.86 7.02
CA THR A 114 10.14 1.74 8.30
C THR A 114 10.94 0.44 8.35
N SER A 115 12.13 0.52 8.96
CA SER A 115 13.04 -0.65 9.09
C SER A 115 12.41 -1.78 9.92
N PRO A 116 12.58 -3.04 9.49
CA PRO A 116 12.12 -4.22 10.22
C PRO A 116 12.63 -4.29 11.65
N SER A 117 13.82 -3.74 11.92
CA SER A 117 14.42 -3.74 13.25
C SER A 117 13.58 -3.05 14.33
N LYS A 118 12.67 -2.16 13.94
CA LYS A 118 11.75 -1.48 14.86
C LYS A 118 10.47 -2.29 15.19
N TYR A 119 10.15 -3.33 14.40
CA TYR A 119 8.90 -4.06 14.51
C TYR A 119 9.05 -5.55 14.85
N ILE A 120 10.29 -6.07 14.91
CA ILE A 120 10.52 -7.50 15.15
C ILE A 120 11.11 -7.66 16.54
N ASN A 121 10.29 -7.42 17.56
CA ASN A 121 10.71 -7.57 18.96
C ASN A 121 10.14 -8.83 19.62
N ASN A 122 9.12 -9.45 19.05
CA ASN A 122 8.53 -10.68 19.57
C ASN A 122 8.13 -11.65 18.43
N ASP A 123 7.83 -12.89 18.78
CA ASP A 123 7.56 -13.96 17.79
C ASP A 123 6.26 -13.74 17.02
N PHE A 124 5.28 -13.08 17.63
CA PHE A 124 4.03 -12.71 16.98
C PHE A 124 4.29 -11.71 15.85
N GLN A 125 5.11 -10.68 16.09
CA GLN A 125 5.51 -9.72 15.06
C GLN A 125 6.35 -10.37 13.95
N LYS A 126 7.22 -11.32 14.29
CA LYS A 126 7.98 -12.12 13.31
C LYS A 126 7.05 -12.89 12.38
N PHE A 127 6.03 -13.55 12.94
CA PHE A 127 5.03 -14.30 12.17
C PHE A 127 4.29 -13.42 11.17
N PHE A 128 3.76 -12.26 11.58
CA PHE A 128 3.11 -11.33 10.66
C PHE A 128 4.06 -10.78 9.60
N PHE A 129 5.29 -10.52 10.00
CA PHE A 129 6.30 -10.04 9.07
C PHE A 129 6.62 -11.08 8.00
N LYS A 130 6.69 -12.36 8.38
CA LYS A 130 6.84 -13.50 7.46
C LYS A 130 5.71 -13.54 6.44
N ILE A 131 4.45 -13.51 6.89
CA ILE A 131 3.27 -13.51 6.00
C ILE A 131 3.34 -12.36 4.99
N ILE A 132 3.69 -11.15 5.43
CA ILE A 132 3.82 -9.97 4.56
C ILE A 132 4.90 -10.19 3.50
N TYR A 133 6.05 -10.75 3.87
CA TYR A 133 7.16 -10.97 2.95
C TYR A 133 6.87 -12.07 1.93
N GLU A 134 6.33 -13.19 2.38
CA GLU A 134 6.03 -14.34 1.52
C GLU A 134 4.91 -14.04 0.52
N SER A 135 4.02 -13.11 0.84
CA SER A 135 2.93 -12.71 -0.05
C SER A 135 3.34 -11.69 -1.13
N ALA A 136 4.51 -11.07 -1.02
CA ALA A 136 4.92 -9.99 -1.90
C ALA A 136 5.69 -10.50 -3.12
N ASP A 137 5.25 -10.15 -4.33
CA ASP A 137 6.04 -10.36 -5.56
C ASP A 137 7.28 -9.46 -5.58
N GLN A 138 7.19 -8.24 -5.06
CA GLN A 138 8.33 -7.33 -4.94
C GLN A 138 8.20 -6.43 -3.69
N ILE A 139 9.36 -6.09 -3.12
CA ILE A 139 9.46 -5.21 -1.96
C ILE A 139 10.30 -3.98 -2.32
N ILE A 140 9.72 -2.82 -2.13
CA ILE A 140 10.33 -1.51 -2.38
C ILE A 140 10.75 -0.92 -1.04
N VAL A 141 12.01 -0.52 -0.92
CA VAL A 141 12.58 0.10 0.27
C VAL A 141 13.26 1.43 -0.04
N ASN A 142 13.31 2.32 0.93
CA ASN A 142 13.74 3.70 0.73
C ASN A 142 15.27 3.91 0.67
N SER A 143 16.10 2.90 1.06
CA SER A 143 17.56 3.06 1.08
C SER A 143 18.31 1.75 0.88
N LYS A 144 19.57 1.86 0.38
CA LYS A 144 20.49 0.72 0.24
C LYS A 144 20.76 0.04 1.61
N LYS A 145 20.93 0.82 2.67
CA LYS A 145 21.12 0.31 4.04
C LYS A 145 19.93 -0.53 4.50
N PHE A 146 18.71 -0.04 4.26
CA PHE A 146 17.49 -0.79 4.57
C PHE A 146 17.41 -2.08 3.76
N LYS A 147 17.73 -2.05 2.46
CA LYS A 147 17.77 -3.24 1.59
C LYS A 147 18.74 -4.30 2.13
N SER A 148 19.94 -3.90 2.57
CA SER A 148 20.94 -4.85 3.12
C SER A 148 20.49 -5.46 4.44
N LEU A 149 19.90 -4.66 5.35
CA LEU A 149 19.35 -5.14 6.61
C LEU A 149 18.19 -6.12 6.38
N LEU A 150 17.34 -5.83 5.41
CA LEU A 150 16.25 -6.69 5.02
C LEU A 150 16.77 -8.05 4.53
N LYS A 151 17.73 -8.05 3.59
CA LYS A 151 18.31 -9.27 3.03
C LYS A 151 18.98 -10.13 4.12
N LYS A 152 19.70 -9.53 5.08
CA LYS A 152 20.31 -10.26 6.20
C LYS A 152 19.23 -10.94 7.05
N LYS A 153 18.16 -10.21 7.42
CA LYS A 153 17.08 -10.78 8.25
C LYS A 153 16.30 -11.89 7.54
N ILE A 154 16.01 -11.73 6.25
CA ILE A 154 15.33 -12.77 5.46
C ILE A 154 16.21 -14.03 5.37
N LYS A 155 17.52 -13.91 5.09
CA LYS A 155 18.44 -15.06 5.02
C LYS A 155 18.62 -15.83 6.35
N HIS A 156 18.42 -15.17 7.48
CA HIS A 156 18.57 -15.80 8.80
C HIS A 156 17.25 -16.32 9.40
N GLN A 157 16.12 -16.04 8.77
CA GLN A 157 14.80 -16.43 9.29
C GLN A 157 13.99 -17.35 8.37
N PHE A 158 14.52 -17.66 7.14
CA PHE A 158 13.87 -18.53 6.14
C PHE A 158 14.87 -19.53 5.55
#